data_f66a06bb815bf037773789549082223d
#
_entry.id   f66a06bb815bf037773789549082223d
#
_cell.length_a   1.000
_cell.length_b   1.000
_cell.length_c   1.000
_cell.angle_alpha   90.00
_cell.angle_beta   90.00
_cell.angle_gamma   90.00
#
_symmetry.space_group_name_H-M   'P 1'
#
loop_
_entity.id
_entity.type
_entity.pdbx_description
1 polymer ?
#
loop_
_entity_poly.entity_id
_entity_poly.type
_entity_poly.pdbx_seq_one_letter_code
_entity_poly.pdbx_strand_id
1 'polypeptide(L)'
;MGSEMCIRDRSLDQVPILKGALDLTLIGVRSTLFEENISQSFEVKYPKDNIKWPLLFDPQTSGGLLAAIPEKDVYLVTNELKKYGFMNEIIGEFFAGTPEIRVT
;
A
#
# COMPACT_ATOMS: atom_id res chain seq x y z
N MET A 1 6.38 -20.45 -6.87
CA MET A 1 5.15 -19.74 -7.15
C MET A 1 5.46 -18.34 -7.70
N GLY A 2 4.94 -18.03 -8.85
CA GLY A 2 5.20 -16.76 -9.48
C GLY A 2 4.26 -15.68 -8.99
N SER A 3 4.78 -14.67 -8.32
CA SER A 3 3.99 -13.49 -7.95
C SER A 3 3.56 -12.71 -9.20
N GLU A 4 4.27 -12.89 -10.31
CA GLU A 4 3.93 -12.31 -11.60
C GLU A 4 2.62 -12.81 -12.19
N MET A 5 2.08 -13.92 -11.68
CA MET A 5 0.79 -14.50 -12.10
C MET A 5 -0.35 -14.10 -11.15
N CYS A 6 -0.15 -13.06 -10.38
CA CYS A 6 -1.14 -12.64 -9.38
C CYS A 6 -1.61 -11.21 -9.63
N ILE A 7 -2.87 -10.96 -9.30
CA ILE A 7 -3.39 -9.62 -9.14
C ILE A 7 -3.13 -9.22 -7.70
N ARG A 8 -2.48 -8.08 -7.50
CA ARG A 8 -2.16 -7.55 -6.18
C ARG A 8 -3.11 -6.40 -5.89
N ASP A 9 -4.16 -6.71 -5.17
CA ASP A 9 -5.18 -5.72 -4.83
C ASP A 9 -4.86 -5.04 -3.51
N ARG A 10 -5.07 -3.72 -3.46
CA ARG A 10 -4.90 -2.93 -2.23
C ARG A 10 -6.03 -1.93 -2.12
N SER A 11 -6.59 -1.83 -0.91
CA SER A 11 -7.57 -0.79 -0.60
C SER A 11 -6.83 0.42 -0.02
N LEU A 12 -6.81 1.53 -0.74
CA LEU A 12 -6.11 2.73 -0.30
C LEU A 12 -6.64 3.25 1.03
N ASP A 13 -7.93 3.13 1.27
CA ASP A 13 -8.52 3.56 2.54
C ASP A 13 -8.11 2.71 3.72
N GLN A 14 -7.65 1.48 3.48
CA GLN A 14 -7.16 0.59 4.53
C GLN A 14 -5.67 0.76 4.81
N VAL A 15 -4.95 1.47 3.96
CA VAL A 15 -3.51 1.70 4.15
C VAL A 15 -3.32 2.67 5.31
N PRO A 16 -2.58 2.26 6.37
CA PRO A 16 -2.31 3.15 7.49
C PRO A 16 -1.41 4.30 7.06
N ILE A 17 -1.70 5.50 7.56
CA ILE A 17 -0.99 6.72 7.19
C ILE A 17 -0.47 7.39 8.46
N LEU A 18 0.76 7.87 8.42
CA LEU A 18 1.34 8.62 9.52
C LEU A 18 0.51 9.88 9.78
N LYS A 19 0.37 10.20 11.06
CA LYS A 19 -0.35 11.41 11.47
C LYS A 19 0.27 12.64 10.82
N GLY A 20 -0.57 13.46 10.19
CA GLY A 20 -0.12 14.67 9.51
C GLY A 20 0.28 14.46 8.04
N ALA A 21 0.50 13.23 7.61
CA ALA A 21 0.93 12.97 6.22
C ALA A 21 -0.11 13.42 5.20
N LEU A 22 -1.39 13.14 5.44
CA LEU A 22 -2.46 13.52 4.54
C LEU A 22 -2.58 15.05 4.46
N ASP A 23 -2.52 15.73 5.60
CA ASP A 23 -2.63 17.19 5.64
C ASP A 23 -1.52 17.85 4.82
N LEU A 24 -0.29 17.34 4.95
CA LEU A 24 0.85 17.87 4.19
C LEU A 24 0.70 17.60 2.70
N THR A 25 0.24 16.42 2.32
CA THR A 25 0.06 16.11 0.90
C THR A 25 -1.05 16.94 0.27
N LEU A 26 -2.11 17.28 1.04
CA LEU A 26 -3.21 18.13 0.54
C LEU A 26 -2.75 19.55 0.23
N ILE A 27 -1.76 20.08 0.94
CA ILE A 27 -1.21 21.40 0.67
C ILE A 27 -0.03 21.38 -0.33
N GLY A 28 0.22 20.23 -0.92
CA GLY A 28 1.20 20.11 -2.00
C GLY A 28 2.61 19.73 -1.60
N VAL A 29 2.83 19.34 -0.34
CA VAL A 29 4.15 18.88 0.09
C VAL A 29 4.44 17.51 -0.54
N ARG A 30 5.55 17.39 -1.23
CA ARG A 30 5.97 16.19 -1.93
C ARG A 30 7.46 15.96 -1.74
N SER A 31 7.89 14.70 -1.76
CA SER A 31 9.30 14.39 -1.85
C SER A 31 9.86 14.80 -3.21
N THR A 32 11.16 15.04 -3.27
CA THR A 32 11.85 15.35 -4.53
C THR A 32 11.77 14.20 -5.53
N LEU A 33 11.58 12.96 -5.07
CA LEU A 33 11.47 11.78 -5.92
C LEU A 33 10.02 11.43 -6.31
N PHE A 34 9.06 12.22 -5.88
CA PHE A 34 7.65 11.94 -6.14
C PHE A 34 7.33 11.87 -7.63
N GLU A 35 7.77 12.85 -8.40
CA GLU A 35 7.51 12.90 -9.84
C GLU A 35 8.16 11.72 -10.57
N GLU A 36 9.36 11.34 -10.17
CA GLU A 36 10.03 10.18 -10.75
C GLU A 36 9.27 8.90 -10.47
N ASN A 37 8.76 8.74 -9.25
CA ASN A 37 7.96 7.57 -8.89
C ASN A 37 6.67 7.50 -9.71
N ILE A 38 6.00 8.62 -9.89
CA ILE A 38 4.78 8.68 -10.71
C ILE A 38 5.08 8.32 -12.16
N SER A 39 6.20 8.76 -12.71
CA SER A 39 6.54 8.47 -14.09
C SER A 39 6.69 6.97 -14.36
N GLN A 40 6.90 6.17 -13.32
CA GLN A 40 7.03 4.71 -13.41
C GLN A 40 5.78 3.97 -12.96
N SER A 41 4.67 4.66 -12.78
CA SER A 41 3.43 4.09 -12.26
C SER A 41 2.53 3.48 -13.33
N PHE A 42 3.00 3.33 -14.55
CA PHE A 42 2.17 2.87 -15.67
C PHE A 42 1.57 1.47 -15.47
N GLU A 43 2.17 0.65 -14.65
CA GLU A 43 1.66 -0.69 -14.33
C GLU A 43 0.74 -0.72 -13.11
N VAL A 44 0.50 0.42 -12.50
CA VAL A 44 -0.32 0.53 -11.29
C VAL A 44 -1.62 1.24 -11.62
N LYS A 45 -2.74 0.59 -11.31
CA LYS A 45 -4.05 1.22 -11.40
C LYS A 45 -4.42 1.77 -10.04
N TYR A 46 -4.73 3.05 -9.96
CA TYR A 46 -5.06 3.70 -8.69
C TYR A 46 -6.15 4.76 -8.85
N PRO A 47 -6.92 5.05 -7.79
CA PRO A 47 -8.02 6.00 -7.84
C PRO A 47 -7.51 7.43 -7.67
N LYS A 48 -7.43 8.18 -8.77
CA LYS A 48 -6.95 9.59 -8.74
C LYS A 48 -7.90 10.53 -8.02
N ASP A 49 -9.14 10.12 -7.79
CA ASP A 49 -10.11 10.90 -7.05
C ASP A 49 -10.03 10.69 -5.53
N ASN A 50 -9.25 9.72 -5.09
CA ASN A 50 -8.99 9.52 -3.66
C ASN A 50 -7.86 10.45 -3.23
N ILE A 51 -8.12 11.32 -2.25
CA ILE A 51 -7.17 12.34 -1.79
C ILE A 51 -5.87 11.74 -1.24
N LYS A 52 -5.85 10.47 -0.93
CA LYS A 52 -4.66 9.78 -0.41
C LYS A 52 -3.72 9.27 -1.51
N TRP A 53 -4.12 9.34 -2.78
CA TRP A 53 -3.33 8.73 -3.85
C TRP A 53 -1.87 9.22 -3.92
N PRO A 54 -1.55 10.49 -3.61
CA PRO A 54 -0.15 10.92 -3.69
C PRO A 54 0.77 10.19 -2.71
N LEU A 55 0.22 9.72 -1.60
CA LEU A 55 1.01 9.00 -0.59
C LEU A 55 1.50 7.64 -1.08
N LEU A 56 0.89 7.09 -2.14
CA LEU A 56 1.35 5.83 -2.75
C LEU A 56 2.74 5.99 -3.38
N PHE A 57 3.07 7.17 -3.83
CA PHE A 57 4.29 7.43 -4.61
C PHE A 57 5.30 8.28 -3.88
N ASP A 58 5.00 8.69 -2.67
CA ASP A 58 5.91 9.51 -1.87
C ASP A 58 6.92 8.59 -1.16
N PRO A 59 8.21 8.63 -1.54
CA PRO A 59 9.19 7.71 -0.99
C PRO A 59 9.49 8.01 0.47
N GLN A 60 9.81 6.95 1.21
CA GLN A 60 10.16 7.02 2.62
C GLN A 60 11.50 6.35 2.86
N THR A 61 12.30 6.95 3.73
CA THR A 61 13.57 6.37 4.13
C THR A 61 13.37 5.08 4.92
N SER A 62 12.35 5.06 5.77
CA SER A 62 12.04 3.90 6.59
C SER A 62 10.53 3.81 6.76
N GLY A 63 9.92 2.93 6.02
CA GLY A 63 8.48 2.71 6.07
C GLY A 63 8.14 1.40 6.77
N GLY A 64 6.86 1.11 6.81
CA GLY A 64 6.36 -0.16 7.29
C GLY A 64 6.66 -1.29 6.31
N LEU A 65 6.40 -2.50 6.74
CA LEU A 65 6.56 -3.70 5.91
C LEU A 65 5.22 -4.08 5.29
N LEU A 66 5.29 -4.56 4.06
CA LEU A 66 4.15 -5.16 3.38
C LEU A 66 4.44 -6.65 3.22
N ALA A 67 3.53 -7.49 3.67
CA ALA A 67 3.70 -8.93 3.63
C ALA A 67 2.51 -9.62 2.98
N ALA A 68 2.78 -10.58 2.11
CA ALA A 68 1.75 -11.47 1.56
C ALA A 68 1.71 -12.72 2.44
N ILE A 69 0.55 -13.02 2.98
CA ILE A 69 0.35 -14.09 3.96
C ILE A 69 -0.80 -14.98 3.50
N PRO A 70 -0.68 -16.31 3.59
CA PRO A 70 -1.81 -17.19 3.30
C PRO A 70 -3.02 -16.81 4.14
N GLU A 71 -4.20 -16.81 3.54
CA GLU A 71 -5.43 -16.41 4.22
C GLU A 71 -5.63 -17.16 5.55
N LYS A 72 -5.32 -18.45 5.58
CA LYS A 72 -5.46 -19.28 6.79
C LYS A 72 -4.59 -18.81 7.96
N ASP A 73 -3.52 -18.07 7.68
CA ASP A 73 -2.55 -17.63 8.69
C ASP A 73 -2.76 -16.18 9.11
N VAL A 74 -3.65 -15.43 8.46
CA VAL A 74 -3.83 -14.00 8.71
C VAL A 74 -4.21 -13.71 10.16
N TYR A 75 -5.17 -14.48 10.71
CA TYR A 75 -5.61 -14.27 12.08
C TYR A 75 -4.45 -14.46 13.08
N LEU A 76 -3.67 -15.53 12.89
CA LEU A 76 -2.53 -15.81 13.76
C LEU A 76 -1.49 -14.68 13.70
N VAL A 77 -1.14 -14.24 12.49
CA VAL A 77 -0.12 -13.20 12.30
C VAL A 77 -0.59 -11.85 12.84
N THR A 78 -1.82 -11.46 12.56
CA THR A 78 -2.35 -10.17 13.05
C THR A 78 -2.42 -10.15 14.57
N ASN A 79 -2.80 -11.25 15.20
CA ASN A 79 -2.80 -11.34 16.66
C ASN A 79 -1.41 -11.23 17.25
N GLU A 80 -0.41 -11.88 16.64
CA GLU A 80 0.97 -11.77 17.10
C GLU A 80 1.48 -10.33 16.98
N LEU A 81 1.21 -9.67 15.86
CA LEU A 81 1.62 -8.28 15.68
C LEU A 81 0.97 -7.36 16.71
N LYS A 82 -0.33 -7.54 16.94
CA LYS A 82 -1.07 -6.77 17.93
C LYS A 82 -0.51 -6.97 19.33
N LYS A 83 -0.15 -8.19 19.66
CA LYS A 83 0.42 -8.56 20.96
C LYS A 83 1.70 -7.79 21.27
N TYR A 84 2.51 -7.52 20.23
CA TYR A 84 3.75 -6.75 20.37
C TYR A 84 3.58 -5.25 20.10
N GLY A 85 2.35 -4.79 19.93
CA GLY A 85 2.05 -3.38 19.72
C GLY A 85 2.35 -2.88 18.32
N PHE A 86 2.50 -3.78 17.35
CA PHE A 86 2.74 -3.40 15.96
C PHE A 86 1.43 -3.16 15.20
N MET A 87 1.53 -2.30 14.18
CA MET A 87 0.46 -2.10 13.23
C MET A 87 0.15 -3.41 12.50
N ASN A 88 -1.13 -3.70 12.29
CA ASN A 88 -1.54 -5.00 11.76
C ASN A 88 -2.74 -4.89 10.80
N GLU A 89 -2.75 -3.86 9.96
CA GLU A 89 -3.85 -3.65 9.01
C GLU A 89 -3.79 -4.61 7.83
N ILE A 90 -4.96 -5.13 7.46
CA ILE A 90 -5.14 -5.88 6.23
C ILE A 90 -5.50 -4.86 5.16
N ILE A 91 -4.62 -4.66 4.19
CA ILE A 91 -4.78 -3.60 3.19
C ILE A 91 -5.19 -4.10 1.81
N GLY A 92 -5.28 -5.40 1.63
CA GLY A 92 -5.67 -5.95 0.34
C GLY A 92 -5.48 -7.46 0.29
N GLU A 93 -5.54 -8.00 -0.92
CA GLU A 93 -5.41 -9.42 -1.14
C GLU A 93 -4.74 -9.73 -2.47
N PHE A 94 -4.22 -10.95 -2.58
CA PHE A 94 -3.64 -11.48 -3.80
C PHE A 94 -4.58 -12.54 -4.35
N PHE A 95 -4.80 -12.55 -5.64
CA PHE A 95 -5.58 -13.60 -6.27
C PHE A 95 -5.05 -13.88 -7.67
N ALA A 96 -5.41 -15.06 -8.20
CA ALA A 96 -4.94 -15.48 -9.51
C ALA A 96 -5.51 -14.58 -10.62
N GLY A 97 -4.71 -14.33 -11.63
CA GLY A 97 -5.13 -13.54 -12.79
C GLY A 97 -3.95 -13.00 -13.54
N THR A 98 -4.23 -12.18 -14.54
CA THR A 98 -3.19 -11.47 -15.28
C THR A 98 -2.45 -10.53 -14.33
N PRO A 99 -1.11 -10.53 -14.33
CA PRO A 99 -0.35 -9.73 -13.38
C PRO A 99 -0.72 -8.24 -13.47
N GLU A 100 -1.11 -7.68 -12.32
CA GLU A 100 -1.33 -6.24 -12.20
C GLU A 100 -1.26 -5.82 -10.73
N ILE A 101 -0.99 -4.54 -10.51
CA ILE A 101 -1.12 -3.91 -9.20
C ILE A 101 -2.36 -3.01 -9.29
N ARG A 102 -3.33 -3.31 -8.45
CA ARG A 102 -4.61 -2.60 -8.44
C ARG A 102 -4.79 -1.94 -7.08
N VAL A 103 -5.00 -0.64 -7.07
CA VAL A 103 -5.32 0.12 -5.85
C VAL A 103 -6.73 0.66 -6.01
N THR A 104 -7.56 0.40 -5.04
CA THR A 104 -8.96 0.84 -5.05
C THR A 104 -9.26 1.83 -3.94
#